data_d51a80a81ae94446072997ad7438ca9b
#
_entry.id   d51a80a81ae94446072997ad7438ca9b
#
_cell.length_a   1.000
_cell.length_b   1.000
_cell.length_c   1.000
_cell.angle_alpha   90.00
_cell.angle_beta   90.00
_cell.angle_gamma   90.00
#
_symmetry.space_group_name_H-M   'P 1'
#
loop_
_entity.id
_entity.type
_entity.pdbx_description
1 polymer ?
#
loop_
_entity_poly.entity_id
_entity_poly.type
_entity_poly.pdbx_seq_one_letter_code
_entity_poly.pdbx_strand_id
1 'polypeptide(L)'
;MAFLSSMNISASAMAAERLRLDVIAHNVANAKTTRTEDGTPYRRQVVLFRENKGFDSVLDEVIAKRKQQIKTGIVGGPLYAAKNKGVLVTEIVEDETPLTPVYDPTHPDADEDGYYYLPNVDIAEEEMDALAATRSYESNLAVLNAVKSMAQQALSIGQLRDYKEELKCL
;
A
#
# COMPACT_ATOMS: atom_id res chain seq x y z
N MET A 1 -10.90 4.25 21.22
CA MET A 1 -10.89 3.58 19.89
C MET A 1 -9.75 4.04 18.98
N ALA A 2 -9.06 5.16 19.28
CA ALA A 2 -7.92 5.66 18.48
C ALA A 2 -6.75 4.66 18.37
N PHE A 3 -6.51 3.88 19.40
CA PHE A 3 -5.45 2.88 19.48
C PHE A 3 -5.59 1.78 18.41
N LEU A 4 -6.75 1.14 18.32
CA LEU A 4 -6.99 0.09 17.31
C LEU A 4 -6.95 0.65 15.87
N SER A 5 -7.35 1.92 15.68
CA SER A 5 -7.26 2.54 14.36
C SER A 5 -5.80 2.77 13.91
N SER A 6 -4.90 3.16 14.82
CA SER A 6 -3.48 3.32 14.48
C SER A 6 -2.81 1.98 14.13
N MET A 7 -3.15 0.90 14.84
CA MET A 7 -2.69 -0.46 14.47
C MET A 7 -3.17 -0.88 13.08
N ASN A 8 -4.45 -0.62 12.77
CA ASN A 8 -5.01 -0.97 11.45
C ASN A 8 -4.35 -0.19 10.32
N ILE A 9 -4.01 1.09 10.53
CA ILE A 9 -3.28 1.90 9.55
C ILE A 9 -1.92 1.29 9.26
N SER A 10 -1.11 1.00 10.30
CA SER A 10 0.21 0.40 10.12
C SER A 10 0.13 -1.02 9.53
N ALA A 11 -0.86 -1.82 9.92
CA ALA A 11 -1.06 -3.15 9.37
C ALA A 11 -1.42 -3.12 7.87
N SER A 12 -2.30 -2.18 7.46
CA SER A 12 -2.65 -2.02 6.06
C SER A 12 -1.47 -1.55 5.21
N ALA A 13 -0.64 -0.65 5.75
CA ALA A 13 0.58 -0.20 5.08
C ALA A 13 1.59 -1.34 4.90
N MET A 14 1.80 -2.17 5.93
CA MET A 14 2.67 -3.35 5.81
C MET A 14 2.18 -4.35 4.77
N ALA A 15 0.87 -4.59 4.71
CA ALA A 15 0.28 -5.48 3.70
C ALA A 15 0.47 -4.93 2.28
N ALA A 16 0.31 -3.62 2.09
CA ALA A 16 0.51 -2.94 0.82
C ALA A 16 1.98 -2.97 0.36
N GLU A 17 2.93 -2.69 1.28
CA GLU A 17 4.37 -2.76 0.95
C GLU A 17 4.84 -4.18 0.68
N ARG A 18 4.27 -5.18 1.34
CA ARG A 18 4.56 -6.58 1.03
C ARG A 18 4.14 -6.94 -0.40
N LEU A 19 2.93 -6.55 -0.80
CA LEU A 19 2.49 -6.77 -2.19
C LEU A 19 3.37 -6.02 -3.19
N ARG A 20 3.83 -4.81 -2.85
CA ARG A 20 4.78 -4.07 -3.68
C ARG A 20 6.10 -4.84 -3.84
N LEU A 21 6.64 -5.41 -2.76
CA LEU A 21 7.84 -6.26 -2.82
C LEU A 21 7.62 -7.50 -3.69
N ASP A 22 6.46 -8.14 -3.59
CA ASP A 22 6.13 -9.31 -4.42
C ASP A 22 6.09 -8.94 -5.91
N VAL A 23 5.52 -7.78 -6.27
CA VAL A 23 5.48 -7.26 -7.65
C VAL A 23 6.89 -6.89 -8.15
N ILE A 24 7.71 -6.22 -7.33
CA ILE A 24 9.11 -5.92 -7.66
C ILE A 24 9.89 -7.22 -7.94
N ALA A 25 9.75 -8.22 -7.07
CA ALA A 25 10.40 -9.52 -7.28
C ALA A 25 9.95 -10.18 -8.59
N HIS A 26 8.68 -10.04 -8.95
CA HIS A 26 8.13 -10.52 -10.22
C HIS A 26 8.71 -9.76 -11.42
N ASN A 27 8.87 -8.44 -11.33
CA ASN A 27 9.52 -7.61 -12.36
C ASN A 27 10.98 -8.05 -12.57
N VAL A 28 11.75 -8.19 -11.48
CA VAL A 28 13.16 -8.61 -11.55
C VAL A 28 13.30 -10.01 -12.15
N ALA A 29 12.43 -10.95 -11.75
CA ALA A 29 12.45 -12.31 -12.29
C ALA A 29 12.18 -12.34 -13.81
N ASN A 30 11.36 -11.43 -14.31
CA ASN A 30 10.96 -11.33 -15.71
C ASN A 30 11.73 -10.26 -16.51
N ALA A 31 12.75 -9.63 -15.93
CA ALA A 31 13.52 -8.55 -16.58
C ALA A 31 14.18 -8.96 -17.92
N LYS A 32 14.29 -10.26 -18.21
CA LYS A 32 14.85 -10.81 -19.46
C LYS A 32 13.85 -11.63 -20.27
N THR A 33 12.58 -11.65 -19.88
CA THR A 33 11.54 -12.44 -20.53
C THR A 33 11.06 -11.75 -21.80
N THR A 34 11.52 -12.22 -22.96
CA THR A 34 11.19 -11.67 -24.28
C THR A 34 9.84 -12.13 -24.79
N ARG A 35 9.32 -13.25 -24.26
CA ARG A 35 8.03 -13.81 -24.68
C ARG A 35 7.24 -14.38 -23.51
N THR A 36 6.06 -13.85 -23.29
CA THR A 36 5.06 -14.36 -22.34
C THR A 36 4.13 -15.37 -23.00
N GLU A 37 3.18 -15.91 -22.26
CA GLU A 37 2.13 -16.80 -22.80
C GLU A 37 1.30 -16.10 -23.90
N ASP A 38 1.13 -14.79 -23.83
CA ASP A 38 0.43 -13.96 -24.81
C ASP A 38 1.27 -13.67 -26.07
N GLY A 39 2.53 -14.12 -26.10
CA GLY A 39 3.44 -13.93 -27.22
C GLY A 39 4.08 -12.53 -27.29
N THR A 40 3.87 -11.68 -26.30
CA THR A 40 4.45 -10.34 -26.18
C THR A 40 5.57 -10.33 -25.12
N PRO A 41 6.53 -9.40 -25.18
CA PRO A 41 7.52 -9.22 -24.11
C PRO A 41 6.84 -8.83 -22.80
N TYR A 42 7.47 -9.22 -21.69
CA TYR A 42 7.00 -8.83 -20.36
C TYR A 42 7.00 -7.29 -20.21
N ARG A 43 6.00 -6.74 -19.53
CA ARG A 43 5.95 -5.33 -19.16
C ARG A 43 6.06 -5.15 -17.65
N ARG A 44 6.80 -4.12 -17.22
CA ARG A 44 6.92 -3.73 -15.81
C ARG A 44 5.55 -3.56 -15.20
N GLN A 45 5.33 -4.14 -14.02
CA GLN A 45 4.11 -3.97 -13.26
C GLN A 45 4.34 -3.01 -12.10
N VAL A 46 3.37 -2.13 -11.85
CA VAL A 46 3.41 -1.11 -10.79
C VAL A 46 2.17 -1.21 -9.94
N VAL A 47 2.35 -1.12 -8.61
CA VAL A 47 1.25 -1.18 -7.65
C VAL A 47 0.72 0.24 -7.38
N LEU A 48 -0.56 0.45 -7.58
CA LEU A 48 -1.23 1.71 -7.27
C LEU A 48 -1.85 1.68 -5.89
N PHE A 49 -1.43 2.61 -5.04
CA PHE A 49 -1.95 2.78 -3.69
C PHE A 49 -3.01 3.88 -3.64
N ARG A 50 -4.01 3.66 -2.82
CA ARG A 50 -5.03 4.64 -2.50
C ARG A 50 -5.31 4.67 -1.01
N GLU A 51 -5.72 5.84 -0.53
CA GLU A 51 -6.27 5.98 0.80
C GLU A 51 -7.52 5.08 0.96
N ASN A 52 -7.56 4.28 2.02
CA ASN A 52 -8.76 3.54 2.40
C ASN A 52 -9.73 4.48 3.10
N LYS A 53 -10.66 5.07 2.35
CA LYS A 53 -11.74 5.90 2.89
C LYS A 53 -12.77 5.00 3.55
N GLY A 54 -13.07 5.22 4.83
CA GLY A 54 -14.18 4.54 5.48
C GLY A 54 -15.53 4.90 4.83
N PHE A 55 -16.52 4.02 4.97
CA PHE A 55 -17.86 4.25 4.45
C PHE A 55 -18.43 5.61 4.87
N ASP A 56 -18.18 6.04 6.11
CA ASP A 56 -18.61 7.32 6.64
C ASP A 56 -18.06 8.50 5.83
N SER A 57 -16.81 8.43 5.37
CA SER A 57 -16.19 9.50 4.57
C SER A 57 -16.72 9.54 3.13
N VAL A 58 -17.03 8.38 2.57
CA VAL A 58 -17.65 8.28 1.24
C VAL A 58 -19.08 8.83 1.31
N LEU A 59 -19.80 8.52 2.38
CA LEU A 59 -21.14 9.03 2.61
C LEU A 59 -21.13 10.57 2.79
N ASP A 60 -20.17 11.09 3.58
CA ASP A 60 -20.01 12.54 3.78
C ASP A 60 -19.65 13.27 2.48
N GLU A 61 -18.81 12.69 1.62
CA GLU A 61 -18.47 13.22 0.30
C GLU A 61 -19.71 13.27 -0.61
N VAL A 62 -20.51 12.21 -0.63
CA VAL A 62 -21.75 12.14 -1.41
C VAL A 62 -22.79 13.14 -0.89
N ILE A 63 -22.92 13.26 0.43
CA ILE A 63 -23.82 14.22 1.05
C ILE A 63 -23.35 15.66 0.80
N ALA A 64 -22.04 15.94 0.86
CA ALA A 64 -21.47 17.25 0.56
C ALA A 64 -21.68 17.67 -0.90
N LYS A 65 -21.48 16.74 -1.86
CA LYS A 65 -21.79 16.95 -3.28
C LYS A 65 -23.28 17.23 -3.50
N ARG A 66 -24.17 16.57 -2.77
CA ARG A 66 -25.61 16.82 -2.82
C ARG A 66 -26.02 18.15 -2.18
N LYS A 67 -25.35 18.58 -1.09
CA LYS A 67 -25.60 19.87 -0.41
C LYS A 67 -25.19 21.07 -1.27
N GLN A 68 -24.20 20.94 -2.16
CA GLN A 68 -23.88 21.99 -3.13
C GLN A 68 -25.00 22.21 -4.16
N GLN A 69 -25.87 21.23 -4.38
CA GLN A 69 -27.04 21.36 -5.26
C GLN A 69 -28.30 21.91 -4.54
N ILE A 70 -28.33 21.91 -3.20
CA ILE A 70 -29.46 22.38 -2.43
C ILE A 70 -28.97 23.56 -1.59
N LYS A 71 -29.18 24.80 -2.11
CA LYS A 71 -29.04 26.04 -1.35
C LYS A 71 -30.18 26.18 -0.33
N THR A 72 -30.14 25.44 0.76
CA THR A 72 -31.01 25.65 1.91
C THR A 72 -30.17 25.51 3.17
N GLY A 73 -30.13 26.63 3.93
CA GLY A 73 -29.33 26.79 5.12
C GLY A 73 -29.80 25.90 6.28
N ILE A 74 -29.17 24.78 6.44
CA ILE A 74 -29.12 24.06 7.70
C ILE A 74 -27.63 23.90 8.02
N VAL A 75 -27.17 24.66 9.01
CA VAL A 75 -25.83 24.58 9.59
C VAL A 75 -25.73 23.26 10.35
N GLY A 76 -25.27 22.24 9.67
CA GLY A 76 -24.72 21.05 10.32
C GLY A 76 -23.22 21.29 10.47
N GLY A 77 -22.72 21.34 11.70
CA GLY A 77 -21.32 21.49 12.00
C GLY A 77 -20.47 20.37 11.34
N PRO A 78 -19.13 20.50 11.33
CA PRO A 78 -18.25 19.54 10.69
C PRO A 78 -18.48 18.16 11.32
N LEU A 79 -19.18 17.30 10.61
CA LEU A 79 -19.23 15.87 10.93
C LEU A 79 -17.78 15.39 10.92
N TYR A 80 -17.37 14.87 12.03
CA TYR A 80 -16.06 14.38 12.40
C TYR A 80 -15.25 13.87 11.20
N ALA A 81 -14.03 14.45 11.05
CA ALA A 81 -13.09 14.11 10.01
C ALA A 81 -13.08 12.60 9.75
N ALA A 82 -13.32 12.26 8.50
CA ALA A 82 -13.27 10.89 8.04
C ALA A 82 -12.01 10.23 8.55
N LYS A 83 -12.13 9.26 9.43
CA LYS A 83 -10.98 8.51 9.94
C LYS A 83 -10.42 7.70 8.78
N ASN A 84 -9.28 8.14 8.27
CA ASN A 84 -8.50 7.36 7.32
C ASN A 84 -8.28 5.97 7.91
N LYS A 85 -8.67 4.94 7.17
CA LYS A 85 -8.58 3.55 7.63
C LYS A 85 -7.30 2.86 7.16
N GLY A 86 -6.33 3.63 6.66
CA GLY A 86 -5.05 3.14 6.16
C GLY A 86 -4.93 3.20 4.64
N VAL A 87 -4.14 2.30 4.08
CA VAL A 87 -3.81 2.20 2.65
C VAL A 87 -4.52 0.99 2.05
N LEU A 88 -4.99 1.14 0.81
CA LEU A 88 -5.55 0.06 0.00
C LEU A 88 -4.80 0.01 -1.33
N VAL A 89 -4.41 -1.18 -1.75
CA VAL A 89 -3.99 -1.42 -3.13
C VAL A 89 -5.22 -1.40 -4.01
N THR A 90 -5.21 -0.55 -5.02
CA THR A 90 -6.35 -0.40 -5.93
C THR A 90 -6.20 -1.34 -7.11
N GLU A 91 -5.01 -1.39 -7.69
CA GLU A 91 -4.75 -2.07 -8.94
C GLU A 91 -3.25 -2.32 -9.11
N ILE A 92 -2.90 -3.34 -9.88
CA ILE A 92 -1.57 -3.56 -10.42
C ILE A 92 -1.69 -3.23 -11.92
N VAL A 93 -0.92 -2.26 -12.37
CA VAL A 93 -0.98 -1.72 -13.73
C VAL A 93 0.33 -1.98 -14.44
N GLU A 94 0.26 -2.27 -15.73
CA GLU A 94 1.46 -2.35 -16.57
C GLU A 94 1.97 -0.94 -16.91
N ASP A 95 3.28 -0.77 -16.86
CA ASP A 95 3.93 0.47 -17.27
C ASP A 95 3.93 0.59 -18.80
N GLU A 96 3.37 1.69 -19.30
CA GLU A 96 3.26 1.96 -20.75
C GLU A 96 4.58 2.46 -21.38
N THR A 97 5.66 2.60 -20.60
CA THR A 97 6.95 2.99 -21.14
C THR A 97 7.39 2.06 -22.27
N PRO A 98 8.06 2.60 -23.32
CA PRO A 98 8.47 1.80 -24.45
C PRO A 98 9.45 0.71 -24.06
N LEU A 99 9.32 -0.45 -24.68
CA LEU A 99 10.24 -1.58 -24.54
C LEU A 99 11.61 -1.23 -25.17
N THR A 100 12.66 -1.89 -24.73
CA THR A 100 14.02 -1.66 -25.25
C THR A 100 14.29 -2.56 -26.47
N PRO A 101 14.41 -2.00 -27.67
CA PRO A 101 14.73 -2.78 -28.87
C PRO A 101 16.20 -3.19 -28.84
N VAL A 102 16.50 -4.45 -29.15
CA VAL A 102 17.85 -4.99 -29.30
C VAL A 102 17.97 -5.64 -30.68
N TYR A 103 19.04 -5.34 -31.39
CA TYR A 103 19.31 -5.93 -32.70
C TYR A 103 20.12 -7.21 -32.55
N ASP A 104 19.49 -8.34 -32.78
CA ASP A 104 20.13 -9.66 -32.89
C ASP A 104 19.28 -10.56 -33.82
N PRO A 105 19.68 -10.67 -35.09
CA PRO A 105 18.93 -11.49 -36.05
C PRO A 105 19.05 -13.01 -35.82
N THR A 106 19.88 -13.43 -34.85
CA THR A 106 20.01 -14.86 -34.51
C THR A 106 19.08 -15.27 -33.37
N HIS A 107 18.44 -14.29 -32.70
CA HIS A 107 17.53 -14.53 -31.61
C HIS A 107 16.23 -15.18 -32.08
N PRO A 108 15.70 -16.22 -31.39
CA PRO A 108 14.47 -16.92 -31.82
C PRO A 108 13.20 -16.04 -31.84
N ASP A 109 13.19 -14.94 -31.07
CA ASP A 109 12.08 -14.00 -30.97
C ASP A 109 12.34 -12.71 -31.78
N ALA A 110 13.33 -12.71 -32.71
CA ALA A 110 13.61 -11.58 -33.56
C ALA A 110 12.53 -11.41 -34.65
N ASP A 111 12.15 -10.15 -34.91
CA ASP A 111 11.25 -9.76 -36.00
C ASP A 111 11.95 -9.92 -37.36
N GLU A 112 11.22 -9.68 -38.46
CA GLU A 112 11.73 -9.72 -39.84
C GLU A 112 12.89 -8.74 -40.08
N ASP A 113 12.95 -7.65 -39.30
CA ASP A 113 14.01 -6.64 -39.34
C ASP A 113 15.22 -7.00 -38.42
N GLY A 114 15.18 -8.14 -37.73
CA GLY A 114 16.24 -8.64 -36.84
C GLY A 114 16.26 -7.97 -35.47
N TYR A 115 15.18 -7.36 -35.02
CA TYR A 115 15.04 -6.79 -33.68
C TYR A 115 14.19 -7.68 -32.78
N TYR A 116 14.55 -7.76 -31.52
CA TYR A 116 13.68 -8.28 -30.47
C TYR A 116 13.57 -7.25 -29.34
N TYR A 117 12.53 -7.33 -28.52
CA TYR A 117 12.23 -6.36 -27.51
C TYR A 117 12.46 -6.93 -26.11
N LEU A 118 13.28 -6.24 -25.32
CA LEU A 118 13.44 -6.52 -23.89
C LEU A 118 12.37 -5.79 -23.07
N PRO A 119 11.99 -6.34 -21.92
CA PRO A 119 11.13 -5.67 -20.95
C PRO A 119 11.64 -4.28 -20.56
N ASN A 120 10.72 -3.39 -20.22
CA ASN A 120 11.01 -2.05 -19.70
C ASN A 120 11.34 -2.07 -18.20
N VAL A 121 12.12 -3.06 -17.74
CA VAL A 121 12.50 -3.26 -16.34
C VAL A 121 13.97 -2.93 -16.17
N ASP A 122 14.28 -1.92 -15.34
CA ASP A 122 15.64 -1.66 -14.88
C ASP A 122 15.86 -2.31 -13.51
N ILE A 123 16.73 -3.31 -13.47
CA ILE A 123 17.02 -4.08 -12.25
C ILE A 123 17.53 -3.17 -11.13
N ALA A 124 18.36 -2.15 -11.44
CA ALA A 124 18.90 -1.26 -10.43
C ALA A 124 17.80 -0.35 -9.82
N GLU A 125 16.84 0.10 -10.63
CA GLU A 125 15.69 0.85 -10.16
C GLU A 125 14.78 -0.02 -9.30
N GLU A 126 14.50 -1.25 -9.71
CA GLU A 126 13.70 -2.20 -8.94
C GLU A 126 14.36 -2.57 -7.59
N GLU A 127 15.70 -2.73 -7.55
CA GLU A 127 16.42 -2.98 -6.30
C GLU A 127 16.32 -1.78 -5.34
N MET A 128 16.40 -0.55 -5.85
CA MET A 128 16.20 0.66 -5.03
C MET A 128 14.76 0.77 -4.51
N ASP A 129 13.79 0.44 -5.34
CA ASP A 129 12.38 0.39 -4.96
C ASP A 129 12.12 -0.69 -3.89
N ALA A 130 12.74 -1.86 -4.01
CA ALA A 130 12.67 -2.92 -3.01
C ALA A 130 13.26 -2.48 -1.66
N LEU A 131 14.40 -1.79 -1.66
CA LEU A 131 14.99 -1.22 -0.44
C LEU A 131 14.08 -0.17 0.20
N ALA A 132 13.44 0.69 -0.60
CA ALA A 132 12.51 1.69 -0.10
C ALA A 132 11.26 1.04 0.53
N ALA A 133 10.68 0.05 -0.13
CA ALA A 133 9.54 -0.70 0.37
C ALA A 133 9.87 -1.47 1.67
N THR A 134 11.06 -2.08 1.75
CA THR A 134 11.54 -2.78 2.95
C THR A 134 11.67 -1.82 4.13
N ARG A 135 12.28 -0.64 3.94
CA ARG A 135 12.41 0.38 4.99
C ARG A 135 11.04 0.90 5.45
N SER A 136 10.11 1.09 4.52
CA SER A 136 8.74 1.47 4.82
C SER A 136 8.04 0.41 5.66
N TYR A 137 8.18 -0.88 5.29
CA TYR A 137 7.65 -2.00 6.04
C TYR A 137 8.21 -2.07 7.48
N GLU A 138 9.54 -1.98 7.63
CA GLU A 138 10.21 -1.99 8.93
C GLU A 138 9.78 -0.82 9.83
N SER A 139 9.63 0.37 9.26
CA SER A 139 9.14 1.55 9.97
C SER A 139 7.73 1.33 10.52
N ASN A 140 6.82 0.80 9.69
CA ASN A 140 5.45 0.48 10.13
C ASN A 140 5.41 -0.64 11.18
N LEU A 141 6.31 -1.62 11.08
CA LEU A 141 6.47 -2.68 12.08
C LEU A 141 6.95 -2.10 13.43
N ALA A 142 7.90 -1.17 13.41
CA ALA A 142 8.37 -0.49 14.62
C ALA A 142 7.24 0.30 15.28
N VAL A 143 6.43 1.03 14.52
CA VAL A 143 5.25 1.74 15.03
C VAL A 143 4.26 0.76 15.65
N LEU A 144 3.96 -0.35 15.00
CA LEU A 144 3.03 -1.37 15.51
C LEU A 144 3.52 -1.96 16.84
N ASN A 145 4.82 -2.27 16.95
CA ASN A 145 5.42 -2.76 18.18
C ASN A 145 5.39 -1.72 19.30
N ALA A 146 5.64 -0.44 19.00
CA ALA A 146 5.55 0.65 19.98
C ALA A 146 4.11 0.80 20.51
N VAL A 147 3.13 0.77 19.62
CA VAL A 147 1.71 0.83 19.97
C VAL A 147 1.32 -0.38 20.85
N LYS A 148 1.76 -1.60 20.50
CA LYS A 148 1.55 -2.81 21.31
C LYS A 148 2.16 -2.67 22.71
N SER A 149 3.38 -2.17 22.81
CA SER A 149 4.07 -1.95 24.09
C SER A 149 3.32 -0.93 24.97
N MET A 150 2.86 0.17 24.39
CA MET A 150 2.03 1.16 25.11
C MET A 150 0.73 0.53 25.66
N ALA A 151 0.09 -0.36 24.89
CA ALA A 151 -1.11 -1.06 25.34
C ALA A 151 -0.81 -2.00 26.52
N GLN A 152 0.27 -2.75 26.44
CA GLN A 152 0.68 -3.65 27.52
C GLN A 152 0.98 -2.88 28.82
N GLN A 153 1.65 -1.73 28.69
CA GLN A 153 1.93 -0.86 29.85
C GLN A 153 0.63 -0.27 30.44
N ALA A 154 -0.30 0.17 29.59
CA ALA A 154 -1.59 0.69 30.07
C ALA A 154 -2.40 -0.38 30.83
N LEU A 155 -2.37 -1.62 30.38
CA LEU A 155 -3.02 -2.74 31.08
C LEU A 155 -2.35 -3.04 32.42
N SER A 156 -1.02 -3.00 32.49
CA SER A 156 -0.30 -3.23 33.75
C SER A 156 -0.58 -2.17 34.82
N ILE A 157 -0.77 -0.90 34.42
CA ILE A 157 -1.17 0.19 35.31
C ILE A 157 -2.58 -0.06 35.89
N GLY A 158 -3.51 -0.59 35.07
CA GLY A 158 -4.85 -0.95 35.51
C GLY A 158 -4.82 -2.04 36.63
N GLN A 159 -4.02 -3.07 36.43
CA GLN A 159 -3.89 -4.16 37.39
C GLN A 159 -3.31 -3.72 38.73
N LEU A 160 -2.32 -2.81 38.72
CA LEU A 160 -1.73 -2.25 39.93
C LEU A 160 -2.74 -1.42 40.77
N ARG A 161 -3.76 -0.87 40.16
CA ARG A 161 -4.80 -0.11 40.86
C ARG A 161 -5.77 -1.02 41.57
N ASP A 162 -6.15 -2.14 40.98
CA ASP A 162 -7.04 -3.13 41.60
C ASP A 162 -6.37 -3.76 42.83
N TYR A 163 -5.09 -4.11 42.77
CA TYR A 163 -4.31 -4.59 43.93
C TYR A 163 -4.23 -3.58 45.09
N LYS A 164 -4.17 -2.27 44.79
CA LYS A 164 -4.14 -1.23 45.83
C LYS A 164 -5.50 -1.00 46.49
N GLU A 165 -6.59 -1.25 45.80
CA GLU A 165 -7.94 -1.17 46.39
C GLU A 165 -8.23 -2.39 47.30
N GLU A 166 -7.81 -3.59 46.89
CA GLU A 166 -7.91 -4.79 47.77
C GLU A 166 -7.11 -4.68 49.06
N LEU A 167 -5.91 -4.10 49.02
CA LEU A 167 -5.08 -3.86 50.22
C LEU A 167 -5.62 -2.77 51.15
N LYS A 168 -6.52 -1.91 50.71
CA LYS A 168 -7.18 -0.91 51.56
C LYS A 168 -8.42 -1.44 52.27
N CYS A 169 -8.93 -2.61 51.85
CA CYS A 169 -10.10 -3.24 52.46
C CYS A 169 -9.71 -4.30 53.52
N LEU A 170 -8.42 -4.57 53.72
CA LEU A 170 -7.84 -5.37 54.83
C LEU A 170 -7.26 -4.49 55.93
#